data_d6a5448d4131bdead83ac27590698898
#
_entry.id   d6a5448d4131bdead83ac27590698898
#
_cell.length_a   1.000
_cell.length_b   1.000
_cell.length_c   1.000
_cell.angle_alpha   90.00
_cell.angle_beta   90.00
_cell.angle_gamma   90.00
#
_symmetry.space_group_name_H-M   'P 1'
#
loop_
_entity.id
_entity.type
_entity.pdbx_description
1 polymer ?
#
loop_
_entity_poly.entity_id
_entity_poly.type
_entity_poly.pdbx_seq_one_letter_code
_entity_poly.pdbx_strand_id
1 'polypeptide(L)'
;MTPAGDPATVAGSAAQAGPLTSEQRAAFDRDGYLIIRGALSPDETAAARAALDRVYAARARAGALAPDGSMHLLGAVANCPEVAGLSDHPATFAYVWSVLGWNIHVYHSHLDVHPPVRARPPFRFDWHQDGGRQNREIETDTRPRLSVKLAYWLSDVSAPGRGNLKVVPGSHVVNWIDGPPRRDVEWPDPEGAVEVTADPGDALFFDRRIWHTRSRNCSERTRKAVFFGYTYRWTVARDDTAALRAGAWFGRLTPVQRQLLGGPVDLGGDHAWGHDPATTPLYGWLKERGYLTPAHPPLRP
;
A
#
# COMPACT_ATOMS: atom_id res chain seq x y z
N MET A 1 7.44 16.28 24.09
CA MET A 1 7.09 15.85 22.71
C MET A 1 6.91 17.09 21.87
N THR A 2 7.62 17.20 20.76
CA THR A 2 7.42 18.28 19.77
C THR A 2 6.04 18.09 19.14
N PRO A 3 5.24 19.14 18.92
CA PRO A 3 3.96 19.01 18.26
C PRO A 3 4.16 18.36 16.89
N ALA A 4 3.24 17.46 16.55
CA ALA A 4 3.23 16.83 15.22
C ALA A 4 3.18 17.98 14.18
N GLY A 5 4.25 18.14 13.41
CA GLY A 5 4.27 19.04 12.28
C GLY A 5 3.23 18.61 11.25
N ASP A 6 2.83 19.53 10.38
CA ASP A 6 1.95 19.18 9.26
C ASP A 6 2.49 17.93 8.55
N PRO A 7 1.62 16.98 8.18
CA PRO A 7 2.04 15.76 7.51
C PRO A 7 2.84 16.12 6.26
N ALA A 8 3.95 15.43 6.04
CA ALA A 8 4.77 15.67 4.87
C ALA A 8 3.94 15.39 3.61
N THR A 9 3.47 16.47 3.01
CA THR A 9 2.69 16.44 1.78
C THR A 9 3.64 16.69 0.61
N VAL A 10 3.63 15.81 -0.35
CA VAL A 10 4.42 15.93 -1.57
C VAL A 10 3.47 16.18 -2.73
N ALA A 11 3.74 17.20 -3.53
CA ALA A 11 3.00 17.38 -4.77
C ALA A 11 3.27 16.19 -5.68
N GLY A 12 2.22 15.46 -6.06
CA GLY A 12 2.28 14.47 -7.12
C GLY A 12 2.57 15.23 -8.42
N SER A 13 3.76 15.07 -8.93
CA SER A 13 4.04 15.44 -10.32
C SER A 13 3.78 14.18 -11.14
N ALA A 14 3.05 14.29 -12.25
CA ALA A 14 2.90 13.23 -13.25
C ALA A 14 4.25 12.69 -13.76
N ALA A 15 5.35 13.20 -13.25
CA ALA A 15 6.71 12.91 -13.58
C ALA A 15 7.65 12.94 -12.36
N GLN A 16 7.36 12.21 -11.29
CA GLN A 16 8.47 11.87 -10.40
C GLN A 16 9.28 10.74 -11.05
N ALA A 17 10.05 11.13 -12.06
CA ALA A 17 10.87 10.20 -12.84
C ALA A 17 12.12 9.71 -12.08
N GLY A 18 12.33 10.10 -10.82
CA GLY A 18 13.54 9.84 -10.06
C GLY A 18 13.31 9.35 -8.62
N PRO A 19 14.40 9.02 -7.88
CA PRO A 19 14.32 8.57 -6.49
C PRO A 19 13.74 9.64 -5.57
N LEU A 20 13.37 9.24 -4.35
CA LEU A 20 13.01 10.18 -3.30
C LEU A 20 14.13 11.21 -3.10
N THR A 21 13.73 12.48 -2.96
CA THR A 21 14.66 13.50 -2.49
C THR A 21 15.09 13.23 -1.05
N SER A 22 16.20 13.84 -0.63
CA SER A 22 16.66 13.72 0.76
C SER A 22 15.60 14.21 1.76
N GLU A 23 14.84 15.25 1.41
CA GLU A 23 13.76 15.79 2.24
C GLU A 23 12.59 14.81 2.34
N GLN A 24 12.14 14.25 1.22
CA GLN A 24 11.08 13.23 1.18
C GLN A 24 11.50 12.00 1.99
N ARG A 25 12.75 11.57 1.85
CA ARG A 25 13.29 10.44 2.60
C ARG A 25 13.32 10.73 4.09
N ALA A 26 13.83 11.90 4.50
CA ALA A 26 13.86 12.32 5.90
C ALA A 26 12.46 12.41 6.52
N ALA A 27 11.49 12.95 5.77
CA ALA A 27 10.11 13.02 6.19
C ALA A 27 9.49 11.62 6.37
N PHE A 28 9.71 10.70 5.41
CA PHE A 28 9.25 9.33 5.52
C PHE A 28 9.89 8.57 6.69
N ASP A 29 11.19 8.75 6.91
CA ASP A 29 11.91 8.10 8.02
C ASP A 29 11.52 8.69 9.39
N ARG A 30 11.06 9.94 9.45
CA ARG A 30 10.51 10.57 10.66
C ARG A 30 9.09 10.14 10.96
N ASP A 31 8.19 10.23 9.95
CA ASP A 31 6.75 10.12 10.17
C ASP A 31 6.19 8.72 9.84
N GLY A 32 6.90 7.95 9.00
CA GLY A 32 6.48 6.63 8.55
C GLY A 32 5.47 6.65 7.41
N TYR A 33 5.10 7.82 6.88
CA TYR A 33 4.19 7.96 5.74
C TYR A 33 4.40 9.28 4.99
N LEU A 34 3.93 9.31 3.74
CA LEU A 34 3.89 10.51 2.88
C LEU A 34 2.55 10.54 2.14
N ILE A 35 2.00 11.74 1.98
CA ILE A 35 0.82 11.97 1.13
C ILE A 35 1.30 12.49 -0.22
N ILE A 36 0.93 11.79 -1.29
CA ILE A 36 1.27 12.14 -2.67
C ILE A 36 0.01 12.73 -3.31
N ARG A 37 -0.04 14.06 -3.40
CA ARG A 37 -1.20 14.77 -3.95
C ARG A 37 -1.26 14.66 -5.46
N GLY A 38 -2.45 14.40 -5.99
CA GLY A 38 -2.68 14.31 -7.44
C GLY A 38 -1.84 13.18 -8.09
N ALA A 39 -1.65 12.06 -7.39
CA ALA A 39 -0.92 10.91 -7.92
C ALA A 39 -1.58 10.34 -9.18
N LEU A 40 -2.89 10.35 -9.24
CA LEU A 40 -3.69 9.99 -10.41
C LEU A 40 -4.37 11.23 -10.99
N SER A 41 -4.41 11.31 -12.31
CA SER A 41 -5.24 12.29 -12.99
C SER A 41 -6.74 12.03 -12.71
N PRO A 42 -7.62 13.02 -12.99
CA PRO A 42 -9.06 12.82 -12.88
C PRO A 42 -9.58 11.64 -13.71
N ASP A 43 -9.05 11.43 -14.90
CA ASP A 43 -9.46 10.36 -15.81
C ASP A 43 -9.00 8.99 -15.30
N GLU A 44 -7.75 8.86 -14.81
CA GLU A 44 -7.24 7.64 -14.19
C GLU A 44 -8.03 7.29 -12.93
N THR A 45 -8.32 8.30 -12.11
CA THR A 45 -9.14 8.13 -10.90
C THR A 45 -10.55 7.66 -11.24
N ALA A 46 -11.17 8.25 -12.26
CA ALA A 46 -12.50 7.85 -12.72
C ALA A 46 -12.51 6.43 -13.29
N ALA A 47 -11.50 6.07 -14.09
CA ALA A 47 -11.35 4.74 -14.67
C ALA A 47 -11.17 3.67 -13.60
N ALA A 48 -10.25 3.88 -12.66
CA ALA A 48 -10.01 2.96 -11.54
C ALA A 48 -11.27 2.81 -10.66
N ARG A 49 -11.95 3.92 -10.35
CA ARG A 49 -13.20 3.91 -9.60
C ARG A 49 -14.30 3.12 -10.32
N ALA A 50 -14.49 3.34 -11.62
CA ALA A 50 -15.47 2.60 -12.41
C ALA A 50 -15.18 1.10 -12.47
N ALA A 51 -13.89 0.72 -12.56
CA ALA A 51 -13.48 -0.68 -12.50
C ALA A 51 -13.82 -1.30 -11.13
N LEU A 52 -13.47 -0.63 -10.03
CA LEU A 52 -13.82 -1.06 -8.67
C LEU A 52 -15.34 -1.17 -8.48
N ASP A 53 -16.11 -0.23 -9.02
CA ASP A 53 -17.57 -0.23 -8.91
C ASP A 53 -18.21 -1.45 -9.62
N ARG A 54 -17.65 -1.88 -10.76
CA ARG A 54 -18.09 -3.11 -11.43
C ARG A 54 -17.87 -4.35 -10.55
N VAL A 55 -16.71 -4.45 -9.93
CA VAL A 55 -16.39 -5.55 -8.99
C VAL A 55 -17.33 -5.52 -7.79
N TYR A 56 -17.50 -4.36 -7.17
CA TYR A 56 -18.38 -4.18 -6.03
C TYR A 56 -19.83 -4.57 -6.36
N ALA A 57 -20.38 -4.10 -7.49
CA ALA A 57 -21.71 -4.44 -7.93
C ALA A 57 -21.88 -5.95 -8.22
N ALA A 58 -20.87 -6.60 -8.79
CA ALA A 58 -20.89 -8.06 -9.00
C ALA A 58 -20.92 -8.82 -7.67
N ARG A 59 -20.11 -8.40 -6.69
CA ARG A 59 -20.09 -8.98 -5.33
C ARG A 59 -21.41 -8.76 -4.59
N ALA A 60 -22.03 -7.59 -4.74
CA ALA A 60 -23.34 -7.29 -4.16
C ALA A 60 -24.43 -8.22 -4.72
N ARG A 61 -24.47 -8.41 -6.06
CA ARG A 61 -25.42 -9.33 -6.69
C ARG A 61 -25.22 -10.79 -6.25
N ALA A 62 -23.99 -11.17 -5.95
CA ALA A 62 -23.65 -12.51 -5.46
C ALA A 62 -23.90 -12.68 -3.93
N GLY A 63 -24.38 -11.66 -3.23
CA GLY A 63 -24.55 -11.70 -1.77
C GLY A 63 -23.22 -11.83 -1.00
N ALA A 64 -22.10 -11.38 -1.59
CA ALA A 64 -20.75 -11.58 -1.08
C ALA A 64 -20.11 -10.31 -0.48
N LEU A 65 -20.96 -9.36 -0.07
CA LEU A 65 -20.57 -8.21 0.75
C LEU A 65 -20.68 -8.54 2.24
N ALA A 66 -19.97 -7.78 3.08
CA ALA A 66 -20.18 -7.84 4.52
C ALA A 66 -21.60 -7.33 4.91
N PRO A 67 -22.10 -7.65 6.13
CA PRO A 67 -23.45 -7.25 6.56
C PRO A 67 -23.69 -5.73 6.53
N ASP A 68 -22.65 -4.93 6.70
CA ASP A 68 -22.67 -3.47 6.62
C ASP A 68 -22.54 -2.93 5.18
N GLY A 69 -22.55 -3.83 4.20
CA GLY A 69 -22.34 -3.50 2.80
C GLY A 69 -20.88 -3.23 2.42
N SER A 70 -19.94 -3.35 3.35
CA SER A 70 -18.53 -3.14 3.03
C SER A 70 -17.92 -4.30 2.24
N MET A 71 -16.86 -3.99 1.49
CA MET A 71 -16.04 -4.96 0.77
C MET A 71 -14.57 -4.72 1.09
N HIS A 72 -13.91 -5.75 1.62
CA HIS A 72 -12.45 -5.86 1.69
C HIS A 72 -12.04 -7.09 0.87
N LEU A 73 -11.63 -6.88 -0.37
CA LEU A 73 -11.38 -7.96 -1.33
C LEU A 73 -9.88 -8.07 -1.62
N LEU A 74 -9.27 -9.15 -1.14
CA LEU A 74 -7.86 -9.45 -1.38
C LEU A 74 -7.62 -9.81 -2.85
N GLY A 75 -6.37 -9.62 -3.32
CA GLY A 75 -5.99 -9.90 -4.69
C GLY A 75 -6.61 -8.88 -5.66
N ALA A 76 -6.34 -7.59 -5.43
CA ALA A 76 -6.94 -6.51 -6.23
C ALA A 76 -6.83 -6.75 -7.73
N VAL A 77 -5.64 -7.12 -8.23
CA VAL A 77 -5.39 -7.29 -9.67
C VAL A 77 -6.03 -8.56 -10.22
N ALA A 78 -6.10 -9.64 -9.44
CA ALA A 78 -6.78 -10.86 -9.86
C ALA A 78 -8.29 -10.64 -10.06
N ASN A 79 -8.89 -9.77 -9.23
CA ASN A 79 -10.31 -9.46 -9.27
C ASN A 79 -10.65 -8.25 -10.16
N CYS A 80 -9.67 -7.40 -10.44
CA CYS A 80 -9.82 -6.16 -11.20
C CYS A 80 -8.52 -5.88 -11.99
N PRO A 81 -8.25 -6.58 -13.10
CA PRO A 81 -7.02 -6.42 -13.88
C PRO A 81 -6.74 -4.98 -14.34
N GLU A 82 -7.78 -4.17 -14.47
CA GLU A 82 -7.68 -2.77 -14.88
C GLU A 82 -6.85 -1.91 -13.90
N VAL A 83 -6.70 -2.33 -12.63
CA VAL A 83 -5.86 -1.61 -11.66
C VAL A 83 -4.40 -2.08 -11.66
N ALA A 84 -4.01 -3.00 -12.55
CA ALA A 84 -2.63 -3.52 -12.60
C ALA A 84 -1.59 -2.40 -12.79
N GLY A 85 -1.89 -1.40 -13.62
CA GLY A 85 -1.01 -0.25 -13.87
C GLY A 85 -0.76 0.63 -12.64
N LEU A 86 -1.57 0.52 -11.59
CA LEU A 86 -1.32 1.24 -10.34
C LEU A 86 -0.16 0.63 -9.55
N SER A 87 0.23 -0.62 -9.83
CA SER A 87 1.33 -1.30 -9.12
C SER A 87 2.72 -0.71 -9.43
N ASP A 88 2.90 -0.04 -10.56
CA ASP A 88 4.14 0.64 -10.96
C ASP A 88 3.87 2.04 -11.51
N HIS A 89 2.80 2.68 -11.02
CA HIS A 89 2.38 3.99 -11.52
C HIS A 89 3.50 5.03 -11.41
N PRO A 90 3.81 5.78 -12.49
CA PRO A 90 4.98 6.67 -12.54
C PRO A 90 5.06 7.70 -11.41
N ALA A 91 3.92 8.22 -10.95
CA ALA A 91 3.88 9.22 -9.88
C ALA A 91 4.18 8.65 -8.48
N THR A 92 4.14 7.32 -8.30
CA THR A 92 4.19 6.72 -6.95
C THR A 92 5.24 5.63 -6.80
N PHE A 93 5.57 4.92 -7.87
CA PHE A 93 6.44 3.75 -7.76
C PHE A 93 7.88 4.08 -7.35
N ALA A 94 8.34 5.31 -7.65
CA ALA A 94 9.64 5.78 -7.21
C ALA A 94 9.80 5.77 -5.67
N TYR A 95 8.74 6.01 -4.93
CA TYR A 95 8.75 5.94 -3.46
C TYR A 95 9.03 4.51 -2.98
N VAL A 96 8.49 3.51 -3.66
CA VAL A 96 8.63 2.10 -3.29
C VAL A 96 10.07 1.63 -3.51
N TRP A 97 10.59 1.74 -4.73
CA TRP A 97 11.92 1.22 -5.03
C TRP A 97 13.05 2.05 -4.41
N SER A 98 12.84 3.34 -4.11
CA SER A 98 13.81 4.14 -3.34
C SER A 98 13.98 3.65 -1.91
N VAL A 99 12.99 2.98 -1.34
CA VAL A 99 13.00 2.49 0.04
C VAL A 99 13.39 1.02 0.11
N LEU A 100 12.85 0.18 -0.78
CA LEU A 100 13.04 -1.27 -0.75
C LEU A 100 14.04 -1.80 -1.80
N GLY A 101 14.41 -0.97 -2.81
CA GLY A 101 15.27 -1.40 -3.91
C GLY A 101 14.54 -2.17 -4.99
N TRP A 102 15.29 -2.93 -5.76
CA TRP A 102 14.83 -3.60 -6.98
C TRP A 102 14.27 -5.01 -6.76
N ASN A 103 14.72 -5.70 -5.70
CA ASN A 103 14.35 -7.09 -5.46
C ASN A 103 13.02 -7.21 -4.72
N ILE A 104 11.97 -6.69 -5.33
CA ILE A 104 10.64 -6.55 -4.73
C ILE A 104 9.54 -7.16 -5.57
N HIS A 105 8.43 -7.48 -4.90
CA HIS A 105 7.16 -7.85 -5.51
C HIS A 105 5.98 -7.31 -4.70
N VAL A 106 4.79 -7.31 -5.29
CA VAL A 106 3.52 -7.10 -4.58
C VAL A 106 3.16 -8.40 -3.87
N TYR A 107 3.27 -8.41 -2.55
CA TYR A 107 2.89 -9.59 -1.77
C TYR A 107 1.42 -9.62 -1.41
N HIS A 108 0.78 -8.47 -1.43
CA HIS A 108 -0.59 -8.27 -0.97
C HIS A 108 -1.20 -7.06 -1.67
N SER A 109 -2.40 -7.25 -2.18
CA SER A 109 -3.21 -6.15 -2.69
C SER A 109 -4.67 -6.32 -2.28
N HIS A 110 -5.42 -5.22 -2.20
CA HIS A 110 -6.85 -5.30 -1.92
C HIS A 110 -7.63 -4.11 -2.46
N LEU A 111 -8.90 -4.39 -2.71
CA LEU A 111 -9.93 -3.40 -3.03
C LEU A 111 -10.77 -3.16 -1.79
N ASP A 112 -10.93 -1.89 -1.43
CA ASP A 112 -11.70 -1.47 -0.27
C ASP A 112 -12.89 -0.58 -0.66
N VAL A 113 -14.09 -0.98 -0.24
CA VAL A 113 -15.32 -0.18 -0.38
C VAL A 113 -16.02 -0.14 0.97
N HIS A 114 -16.26 1.06 1.49
CA HIS A 114 -16.91 1.26 2.77
C HIS A 114 -18.03 2.28 2.65
N PRO A 115 -19.29 1.81 2.57
CA PRO A 115 -20.46 2.68 2.60
C PRO A 115 -20.58 3.49 3.89
N PRO A 116 -21.42 4.55 3.90
CA PRO A 116 -21.77 5.27 5.12
C PRO A 116 -22.34 4.34 6.20
N VAL A 117 -21.88 4.53 7.44
CA VAL A 117 -22.40 3.78 8.59
C VAL A 117 -23.56 4.56 9.19
N ARG A 118 -24.80 4.15 8.90
CA ARG A 118 -26.04 4.81 9.38
C ARG A 118 -26.39 4.48 10.83
N ALA A 119 -26.10 3.25 11.26
CA ALA A 119 -26.24 2.85 12.67
C ALA A 119 -24.93 3.14 13.43
N ARG A 120 -25.01 3.39 14.72
CA ARG A 120 -23.82 3.53 15.59
C ARG A 120 -23.61 2.26 16.43
N PRO A 121 -23.44 1.06 15.82
CA PRO A 121 -22.90 -0.05 16.58
C PRO A 121 -21.49 0.33 17.01
N PRO A 122 -20.94 -0.29 18.06
CA PRO A 122 -19.52 -0.12 18.38
C PRO A 122 -18.69 -0.37 17.14
N PHE A 123 -17.94 0.62 16.71
CA PHE A 123 -17.09 0.52 15.53
C PHE A 123 -15.77 -0.09 15.98
N ARG A 124 -15.59 -1.35 15.68
CA ARG A 124 -14.38 -2.11 16.03
C ARG A 124 -13.39 -2.04 14.89
N PHE A 125 -12.44 -1.14 15.00
CA PHE A 125 -11.23 -1.17 14.21
C PHE A 125 -10.03 -1.18 15.15
N ASP A 126 -9.30 -2.27 15.08
CA ASP A 126 -8.11 -2.45 15.90
C ASP A 126 -6.97 -1.62 15.33
N TRP A 127 -6.34 -0.82 16.15
CA TRP A 127 -5.04 -0.26 15.86
C TRP A 127 -4.03 -1.39 15.70
N HIS A 128 -3.28 -1.40 14.62
CA HIS A 128 -2.34 -2.47 14.31
C HIS A 128 -1.16 -2.00 13.46
N GLN A 129 -0.13 -2.81 13.46
CA GLN A 129 0.93 -2.81 12.45
C GLN A 129 0.66 -3.95 11.49
N ASP A 130 0.88 -3.73 10.20
CA ASP A 130 0.82 -4.82 9.23
C ASP A 130 1.92 -5.86 9.49
N GLY A 131 1.66 -7.12 9.11
CA GLY A 131 2.64 -8.18 9.22
C GLY A 131 2.24 -9.34 10.12
N GLY A 132 1.22 -9.20 10.96
CA GLY A 132 0.65 -10.29 11.74
C GLY A 132 1.69 -11.19 12.42
N ARG A 133 1.92 -12.40 11.90
CA ARG A 133 2.89 -13.36 12.45
C ARG A 133 4.32 -12.85 12.42
N GLN A 134 4.74 -12.18 11.33
CA GLN A 134 6.11 -11.63 11.23
C GLN A 134 6.44 -10.73 12.42
N ASN A 135 5.44 -9.95 12.90
CA ASN A 135 5.62 -9.09 14.05
C ASN A 135 5.76 -9.84 15.38
N ARG A 136 5.44 -11.12 15.43
CA ARG A 136 5.59 -12.00 16.60
C ARG A 136 6.84 -12.85 16.53
N GLU A 137 7.30 -13.16 15.33
CA GLU A 137 8.40 -14.09 15.06
C GLU A 137 9.76 -13.42 14.90
N ILE A 138 9.78 -12.10 14.57
CA ILE A 138 11.02 -11.34 14.48
C ILE A 138 11.32 -10.70 15.83
N GLU A 139 12.31 -11.23 16.50
CA GLU A 139 12.77 -10.81 17.82
C GLU A 139 13.78 -9.67 17.73
N THR A 140 13.30 -8.43 17.47
CA THR A 140 14.14 -7.23 17.47
C THR A 140 13.41 -6.09 18.17
N ASP A 141 14.15 -5.20 18.84
CA ASP A 141 13.60 -4.03 19.52
C ASP A 141 12.89 -3.10 18.57
N THR A 142 13.46 -2.90 17.38
CA THR A 142 12.79 -2.27 16.24
C THR A 142 12.70 -3.29 15.12
N ARG A 143 11.49 -3.65 14.72
CA ARG A 143 11.27 -4.58 13.61
C ARG A 143 11.85 -4.02 12.31
N PRO A 144 12.47 -4.84 11.48
CA PRO A 144 13.02 -4.40 10.21
C PRO A 144 11.91 -3.93 9.25
N ARG A 145 12.24 -2.96 8.41
CA ARG A 145 11.36 -2.53 7.31
C ARG A 145 11.35 -3.57 6.20
N LEU A 146 10.40 -4.50 6.27
CA LEU A 146 10.25 -5.57 5.28
C LEU A 146 9.28 -5.21 4.16
N SER A 147 8.39 -4.26 4.38
CA SER A 147 7.42 -3.85 3.37
C SER A 147 6.96 -2.41 3.54
N VAL A 148 6.48 -1.86 2.43
CA VAL A 148 5.79 -0.58 2.36
C VAL A 148 4.47 -0.75 1.61
N LYS A 149 3.55 0.20 1.76
CA LYS A 149 2.28 0.19 1.06
C LYS A 149 2.03 1.49 0.30
N LEU A 150 1.31 1.35 -0.81
CA LEU A 150 0.63 2.43 -1.52
C LEU A 150 -0.88 2.23 -1.38
N ALA A 151 -1.58 3.29 -1.01
CA ALA A 151 -3.03 3.37 -1.04
C ALA A 151 -3.44 4.48 -2.01
N TYR A 152 -4.31 4.18 -2.97
CA TYR A 152 -4.89 5.15 -3.90
C TYR A 152 -6.32 5.44 -3.51
N TRP A 153 -6.61 6.72 -3.27
CA TRP A 153 -7.94 7.17 -2.90
C TRP A 153 -8.77 7.45 -4.15
N LEU A 154 -9.84 6.70 -4.33
CA LEU A 154 -10.75 6.84 -5.48
C LEU A 154 -12.02 7.60 -5.13
N SER A 155 -12.17 8.01 -3.88
CA SER A 155 -13.26 8.81 -3.35
C SER A 155 -12.76 9.86 -2.41
N ASP A 156 -13.57 10.87 -2.16
CA ASP A 156 -13.26 12.00 -1.31
C ASP A 156 -13.17 11.58 0.17
N VAL A 157 -11.99 11.72 0.76
CA VAL A 157 -11.69 11.60 2.19
C VAL A 157 -10.95 12.86 2.68
N SER A 158 -11.24 14.03 2.09
CA SER A 158 -10.57 15.31 2.36
C SER A 158 -10.95 15.94 3.71
N ALA A 159 -11.91 15.33 4.43
CA ALA A 159 -12.25 15.71 5.79
C ALA A 159 -12.30 14.47 6.70
N PRO A 160 -12.06 14.62 8.01
CA PRO A 160 -12.19 13.54 8.97
C PRO A 160 -13.58 12.90 8.97
N GLY A 161 -13.66 11.64 9.39
CA GLY A 161 -14.92 10.90 9.50
C GLY A 161 -15.48 10.37 8.19
N ARG A 162 -14.65 10.32 7.12
CA ARG A 162 -15.03 9.76 5.81
C ARG A 162 -14.46 8.37 5.56
N GLY A 163 -14.15 7.64 6.64
CA GLY A 163 -13.46 6.35 6.54
C GLY A 163 -11.97 6.50 6.25
N ASN A 164 -11.38 7.58 6.68
CA ASN A 164 -9.98 7.91 6.52
C ASN A 164 -9.07 6.84 7.12
N LEU A 165 -7.87 6.70 6.61
CA LEU A 165 -6.81 6.02 7.34
C LEU A 165 -6.41 6.90 8.53
N LYS A 166 -6.27 6.29 9.71
CA LYS A 166 -5.70 6.90 10.91
C LYS A 166 -4.33 6.32 11.13
N VAL A 167 -3.38 7.15 11.48
CA VAL A 167 -2.00 6.74 11.77
C VAL A 167 -1.51 7.40 13.05
N VAL A 168 -0.54 6.79 13.71
CA VAL A 168 0.27 7.45 14.74
C VAL A 168 1.62 7.78 14.09
N PRO A 169 1.87 9.05 13.70
CA PRO A 169 3.11 9.45 13.05
C PRO A 169 4.33 9.04 13.88
N GLY A 170 5.39 8.55 13.22
CA GLY A 170 6.62 8.10 13.89
C GLY A 170 6.54 6.73 14.58
N SER A 171 5.35 6.14 14.69
CA SER A 171 5.18 4.87 15.41
C SER A 171 5.74 3.63 14.70
N HIS A 172 6.22 3.76 13.49
CA HIS A 172 6.85 2.67 12.73
C HIS A 172 8.20 2.22 13.31
N VAL A 173 8.80 3.01 14.21
CA VAL A 173 10.07 2.66 14.88
C VAL A 173 9.87 2.04 16.26
N VAL A 174 8.63 1.90 16.71
CA VAL A 174 8.28 1.24 17.98
C VAL A 174 7.42 0.02 17.73
N ASN A 175 7.69 -1.06 18.50
CA ASN A 175 6.95 -2.29 18.34
C ASN A 175 5.58 -2.27 19.03
N TRP A 176 5.41 -1.42 20.04
CA TRP A 176 4.20 -1.33 20.85
C TRP A 176 3.83 0.13 21.11
N ILE A 177 2.54 0.40 21.19
CA ILE A 177 1.97 1.65 21.68
C ILE A 177 1.12 1.35 22.91
N ASP A 178 0.97 2.33 23.80
CA ASP A 178 0.12 2.19 24.98
C ASP A 178 -1.32 1.94 24.57
N GLY A 179 -1.97 1.00 25.29
CA GLY A 179 -3.33 0.63 25.01
C GLY A 179 -3.50 -0.23 23.76
N PRO A 180 -2.73 -1.33 23.58
CA PRO A 180 -2.93 -2.23 22.44
C PRO A 180 -4.39 -2.70 22.41
N PRO A 181 -5.00 -2.76 21.25
CA PRO A 181 -6.44 -2.97 21.13
C PRO A 181 -6.86 -4.33 21.68
N ARG A 182 -7.78 -4.30 22.58
CA ARG A 182 -8.63 -5.44 22.89
C ARG A 182 -9.79 -5.42 21.91
N ARG A 183 -10.07 -6.55 21.28
CA ARG A 183 -11.10 -6.66 20.23
C ARG A 183 -12.53 -6.48 20.73
N ASP A 184 -12.72 -6.45 22.03
CA ASP A 184 -14.01 -6.44 22.70
C ASP A 184 -14.46 -5.07 23.20
N VAL A 185 -13.62 -4.03 23.07
CA VAL A 185 -13.92 -2.66 23.53
C VAL A 185 -13.64 -1.62 22.44
N GLU A 186 -14.37 -0.52 22.49
CA GLU A 186 -14.06 0.67 21.69
C GLU A 186 -12.94 1.44 22.41
N TRP A 187 -11.81 1.60 21.74
CA TRP A 187 -10.66 2.30 22.29
C TRP A 187 -10.64 3.76 21.83
N PRO A 188 -10.26 4.68 22.72
CA PRO A 188 -9.86 6.01 22.28
C PRO A 188 -8.64 5.87 21.34
N ASP A 189 -8.50 6.82 20.43
CA ASP A 189 -7.31 6.88 19.61
C ASP A 189 -6.06 7.07 20.49
N PRO A 190 -4.95 6.44 20.14
CA PRO A 190 -3.67 6.70 20.79
C PRO A 190 -3.30 8.18 20.71
N GLU A 191 -2.53 8.65 21.70
CA GLU A 191 -2.01 10.02 21.68
C GLU A 191 -1.23 10.29 20.39
N GLY A 192 -1.48 11.44 19.77
CA GLY A 192 -0.85 11.83 18.51
C GLY A 192 -1.43 11.17 17.26
N ALA A 193 -2.49 10.38 17.38
CA ALA A 193 -3.18 9.82 16.23
C ALA A 193 -3.77 10.91 15.33
N VAL A 194 -3.61 10.77 14.02
CA VAL A 194 -4.15 11.68 13.01
C VAL A 194 -5.00 10.94 11.99
N GLU A 195 -6.10 11.54 11.56
CA GLU A 195 -6.83 11.10 10.38
C GLU A 195 -6.18 11.67 9.12
N VAL A 196 -5.71 10.81 8.24
CA VAL A 196 -5.09 11.23 6.97
C VAL A 196 -6.18 11.67 6.01
N THR A 197 -6.15 12.94 5.63
CA THR A 197 -7.08 13.51 4.64
C THR A 197 -6.48 13.42 3.24
N ALA A 198 -7.31 13.07 2.26
CA ALA A 198 -6.91 12.96 0.86
C ALA A 198 -8.09 13.26 -0.09
N ASP A 199 -7.77 13.84 -1.24
CA ASP A 199 -8.69 14.03 -2.33
C ASP A 199 -8.73 12.80 -3.25
N PRO A 200 -9.77 12.63 -4.08
CA PRO A 200 -9.77 11.60 -5.11
C PRO A 200 -8.56 11.79 -6.05
N GLY A 201 -7.79 10.73 -6.26
CA GLY A 201 -6.56 10.75 -7.04
C GLY A 201 -5.29 10.91 -6.22
N ASP A 202 -5.39 11.25 -4.94
CA ASP A 202 -4.23 11.23 -4.04
C ASP A 202 -3.81 9.80 -3.73
N ALA A 203 -2.53 9.63 -3.40
CA ALA A 203 -2.01 8.37 -2.86
C ALA A 203 -1.34 8.59 -1.51
N LEU A 204 -1.34 7.54 -0.69
CA LEU A 204 -0.62 7.46 0.56
C LEU A 204 0.46 6.38 0.45
N PHE A 205 1.70 6.76 0.65
CA PHE A 205 2.83 5.86 0.78
C PHE A 205 3.16 5.70 2.26
N PHE A 206 3.21 4.47 2.80
CA PHE A 206 3.44 4.27 4.23
C PHE A 206 4.22 2.98 4.54
N ASP A 207 4.97 3.05 5.63
CA ASP A 207 5.67 1.92 6.22
C ASP A 207 4.66 0.96 6.86
N ARG A 208 4.74 -0.34 6.58
CA ARG A 208 3.81 -1.33 7.15
C ARG A 208 3.82 -1.35 8.68
N ARG A 209 4.92 -0.89 9.30
CA ARG A 209 5.11 -0.88 10.75
C ARG A 209 4.44 0.30 11.44
N ILE A 210 3.93 1.30 10.68
CA ILE A 210 3.19 2.39 11.31
C ILE A 210 1.94 1.84 11.98
N TRP A 211 1.68 2.24 13.20
CA TRP A 211 0.43 1.94 13.87
C TRP A 211 -0.68 2.69 13.18
N HIS A 212 -1.66 1.94 12.68
CA HIS A 212 -2.74 2.51 11.90
C HIS A 212 -4.05 1.75 12.09
N THR A 213 -5.12 2.42 11.74
CA THR A 213 -6.47 1.87 11.67
C THR A 213 -7.28 2.67 10.65
N ARG A 214 -8.56 2.43 10.57
CA ARG A 214 -9.50 3.18 9.74
C ARG A 214 -10.51 3.91 10.62
N SER A 215 -10.88 5.15 10.28
CA SER A 215 -12.01 5.84 10.91
C SER A 215 -13.34 5.30 10.39
N ARG A 216 -14.38 5.57 11.14
CA ARG A 216 -15.77 5.34 10.72
C ARG A 216 -16.10 6.22 9.52
N ASN A 217 -16.83 5.69 8.55
CA ASN A 217 -17.40 6.52 7.48
C ASN A 217 -18.76 7.08 7.91
N CYS A 218 -18.74 8.28 8.49
CA CYS A 218 -19.94 9.02 8.90
C CYS A 218 -20.46 10.00 7.83
N SER A 219 -19.83 10.00 6.63
CA SER A 219 -20.24 10.85 5.53
C SER A 219 -21.42 10.25 4.75
N GLU A 220 -21.94 11.00 3.79
CA GLU A 220 -22.97 10.52 2.86
C GLU A 220 -22.40 9.77 1.63
N ARG A 221 -21.06 9.62 1.56
CA ARG A 221 -20.37 9.07 0.39
C ARG A 221 -19.69 7.74 0.71
N THR A 222 -19.75 6.81 -0.22
CA THR A 222 -19.00 5.55 -0.10
C THR A 222 -17.51 5.79 -0.31
N ARG A 223 -16.70 5.41 0.69
CA ARG A 223 -15.24 5.43 0.59
C ARG A 223 -14.75 4.28 -0.28
N LYS A 224 -13.81 4.57 -1.20
CA LYS A 224 -13.24 3.62 -2.16
C LYS A 224 -11.73 3.82 -2.22
N ALA A 225 -10.98 2.72 -2.15
CA ALA A 225 -9.52 2.76 -2.27
C ALA A 225 -8.97 1.44 -2.83
N VAL A 226 -7.77 1.51 -3.40
CA VAL A 226 -6.99 0.36 -3.85
C VAL A 226 -5.65 0.39 -3.12
N PHE A 227 -5.22 -0.77 -2.62
CA PHE A 227 -3.98 -0.90 -1.87
C PHE A 227 -3.03 -1.91 -2.52
N PHE A 228 -1.74 -1.57 -2.52
CA PHE A 228 -0.64 -2.45 -2.90
C PHE A 228 0.40 -2.50 -1.80
N GLY A 229 0.73 -3.69 -1.31
CA GLY A 229 1.80 -3.94 -0.36
C GLY A 229 3.00 -4.54 -1.08
N TYR A 230 4.16 -3.88 -0.98
CA TYR A 230 5.41 -4.31 -1.59
C TYR A 230 6.34 -4.87 -0.53
N THR A 231 7.04 -5.93 -0.87
CA THR A 231 8.02 -6.57 -0.02
C THR A 231 9.13 -7.21 -0.87
N TYR A 232 10.14 -7.76 -0.21
CA TYR A 232 11.23 -8.45 -0.90
C TYR A 232 10.77 -9.77 -1.52
N ARG A 233 11.31 -10.11 -2.69
CA ARG A 233 10.93 -11.33 -3.45
C ARG A 233 11.25 -12.64 -2.72
N TRP A 234 12.09 -12.63 -1.72
CA TRP A 234 12.34 -13.81 -0.88
C TRP A 234 11.24 -14.07 0.17
N THR A 235 10.21 -13.23 0.25
CA THR A 235 9.03 -13.46 1.10
C THR A 235 7.89 -14.11 0.32
N VAL A 236 6.98 -14.76 1.03
CA VAL A 236 5.80 -15.40 0.42
C VAL A 236 4.72 -14.38 0.12
N ALA A 237 4.15 -14.44 -1.09
CA ALA A 237 2.98 -13.66 -1.45
C ALA A 237 1.72 -14.13 -0.70
N ARG A 238 0.87 -13.17 -0.32
CA ARG A 238 -0.49 -13.44 0.19
C ARG A 238 -1.52 -13.49 -0.92
N ASP A 239 -1.29 -12.74 -2.00
CA ASP A 239 -2.12 -12.81 -3.20
C ASP A 239 -1.87 -14.12 -3.93
N ASP A 240 -2.90 -14.65 -4.60
CA ASP A 240 -2.77 -15.83 -5.44
C ASP A 240 -2.03 -15.49 -6.75
N THR A 241 -0.72 -15.52 -6.69
CA THR A 241 0.15 -15.22 -7.83
C THR A 241 0.08 -16.26 -8.93
N ALA A 242 -0.36 -17.49 -8.63
CA ALA A 242 -0.58 -18.51 -9.66
C ALA A 242 -1.82 -18.15 -10.51
N ALA A 243 -2.91 -17.77 -9.86
CA ALA A 243 -4.11 -17.27 -10.56
C ALA A 243 -3.79 -15.99 -11.36
N LEU A 244 -2.96 -15.09 -10.84
CA LEU A 244 -2.51 -13.91 -11.57
C LEU A 244 -1.77 -14.28 -12.86
N ARG A 245 -0.81 -15.19 -12.79
CA ARG A 245 -0.03 -15.65 -13.96
C ARG A 245 -0.87 -16.39 -14.99
N ALA A 246 -1.90 -17.11 -14.55
CA ALA A 246 -2.81 -17.84 -15.44
C ALA A 246 -3.76 -16.92 -16.21
N GLY A 247 -3.92 -15.67 -15.78
CA GLY A 247 -4.81 -14.69 -16.43
C GLY A 247 -4.32 -14.32 -17.84
N ALA A 248 -5.19 -14.36 -18.83
CA ALA A 248 -4.88 -14.00 -20.22
C ALA A 248 -4.32 -12.58 -20.41
N TRP A 249 -4.57 -11.69 -19.45
CA TRP A 249 -4.06 -10.32 -19.41
C TRP A 249 -2.59 -10.24 -18.93
N PHE A 250 -2.10 -11.25 -18.19
CA PHE A 250 -0.76 -11.22 -17.57
C PHE A 250 0.36 -11.08 -18.64
N GLY A 251 0.21 -11.74 -19.77
CA GLY A 251 1.14 -11.65 -20.89
C GLY A 251 1.27 -10.25 -21.50
N ARG A 252 0.28 -9.37 -21.28
CA ARG A 252 0.28 -7.98 -21.79
C ARG A 252 0.97 -6.99 -20.83
N LEU A 253 1.31 -7.43 -19.63
CA LEU A 253 2.01 -6.60 -18.65
C LEU A 253 3.45 -6.31 -19.08
N THR A 254 3.99 -5.17 -18.64
CA THR A 254 5.40 -4.86 -18.79
C THR A 254 6.28 -5.87 -18.04
N PRO A 255 7.57 -6.00 -18.38
CA PRO A 255 8.47 -6.87 -17.61
C PRO A 255 8.50 -6.51 -16.10
N VAL A 256 8.49 -5.22 -15.75
CA VAL A 256 8.45 -4.76 -14.35
C VAL A 256 7.13 -5.17 -13.67
N GLN A 257 6.01 -4.96 -14.32
CA GLN A 257 4.70 -5.39 -13.79
C GLN A 257 4.62 -6.90 -13.60
N ARG A 258 5.17 -7.69 -14.55
CA ARG A 258 5.24 -9.15 -14.39
C ARG A 258 6.10 -9.56 -13.18
N GLN A 259 7.23 -8.89 -12.95
CA GLN A 259 8.02 -9.11 -11.74
C GLN A 259 7.20 -8.78 -10.49
N LEU A 260 6.53 -7.63 -10.47
CA LEU A 260 5.78 -7.19 -9.30
C LEU A 260 4.57 -8.10 -8.99
N LEU A 261 3.82 -8.49 -10.01
CA LEU A 261 2.54 -9.19 -9.83
C LEU A 261 2.67 -10.72 -9.97
N GLY A 262 3.75 -11.20 -10.57
CA GLY A 262 3.97 -12.64 -10.78
C GLY A 262 4.43 -13.40 -9.54
N GLY A 263 4.70 -12.70 -8.43
CA GLY A 263 5.21 -13.31 -7.19
C GLY A 263 6.71 -13.59 -7.24
N PRO A 264 7.21 -14.30 -6.23
CA PRO A 264 8.64 -14.52 -6.03
C PRO A 264 9.25 -15.61 -6.96
N VAL A 265 8.58 -15.96 -8.03
CA VAL A 265 9.09 -16.95 -8.98
C VAL A 265 10.36 -16.44 -9.64
N ASP A 266 11.39 -17.24 -9.66
CA ASP A 266 12.59 -16.95 -10.43
C ASP A 266 12.25 -16.95 -11.91
N LEU A 267 12.52 -15.83 -12.57
CA LEU A 267 12.14 -15.61 -13.96
C LEU A 267 13.19 -16.16 -14.94
N GLY A 268 14.13 -16.99 -14.51
CA GLY A 268 15.06 -17.60 -15.41
C GLY A 268 16.45 -17.96 -14.90
N GLY A 269 16.64 -18.28 -13.64
CA GLY A 269 17.94 -18.69 -13.13
C GLY A 269 17.92 -20.07 -12.46
N ASP A 270 18.95 -20.84 -12.67
CA ASP A 270 19.20 -22.14 -12.02
C ASP A 270 19.57 -22.00 -10.52
N HIS A 271 19.40 -20.82 -9.93
CA HIS A 271 19.90 -20.55 -8.60
C HIS A 271 18.77 -20.58 -7.56
N ALA A 272 18.71 -21.64 -6.79
CA ALA A 272 17.80 -21.81 -5.66
C ALA A 272 17.86 -20.64 -4.62
N TRP A 273 18.89 -19.82 -4.68
CA TRP A 273 19.13 -18.65 -3.82
C TRP A 273 19.04 -17.31 -4.57
N GLY A 274 18.83 -17.37 -5.88
CA GLY A 274 19.20 -16.28 -6.74
C GLY A 274 18.06 -15.45 -7.23
N HIS A 275 18.00 -14.28 -6.70
CA HIS A 275 17.46 -13.17 -7.44
C HIS A 275 18.65 -12.51 -8.15
N ASP A 276 19.05 -13.07 -9.30
CA ASP A 276 20.11 -12.50 -10.10
C ASP A 276 19.69 -11.11 -10.60
N PRO A 277 20.45 -10.06 -10.27
CA PRO A 277 20.20 -8.72 -10.78
C PRO A 277 20.09 -8.68 -12.30
N ALA A 278 20.91 -9.45 -13.00
CA ALA A 278 20.95 -9.45 -14.47
C ALA A 278 19.63 -9.94 -15.11
N THR A 279 18.89 -10.79 -14.41
CA THR A 279 17.60 -11.33 -14.89
C THR A 279 16.39 -10.60 -14.30
N THR A 280 16.59 -9.66 -13.36
CA THR A 280 15.51 -8.96 -12.69
C THR A 280 15.11 -7.68 -13.44
N PRO A 281 13.90 -7.61 -14.01
CA PRO A 281 13.48 -6.48 -14.85
C PRO A 281 13.62 -5.10 -14.20
N LEU A 282 13.23 -4.97 -12.93
CA LEU A 282 13.35 -3.71 -12.22
C LEU A 282 14.79 -3.28 -11.99
N TYR A 283 15.71 -4.23 -11.76
CA TYR A 283 17.14 -3.91 -11.66
C TYR A 283 17.66 -3.32 -12.97
N GLY A 284 17.37 -3.96 -14.11
CA GLY A 284 17.74 -3.46 -15.43
C GLY A 284 17.18 -2.05 -15.67
N TRP A 285 15.89 -1.88 -15.37
CA TRP A 285 15.20 -0.59 -15.53
C TRP A 285 15.84 0.55 -14.69
N LEU A 286 16.22 0.26 -13.43
CA LEU A 286 16.88 1.22 -12.56
C LEU A 286 18.32 1.49 -13.00
N LYS A 287 19.05 0.46 -13.44
CA LYS A 287 20.43 0.58 -13.91
C LYS A 287 20.53 1.49 -15.13
N GLU A 288 19.66 1.28 -16.12
CA GLU A 288 19.62 2.08 -17.35
C GLU A 288 19.38 3.57 -17.08
N ARG A 289 18.70 3.89 -15.99
CA ARG A 289 18.37 5.28 -15.60
C ARG A 289 19.32 5.88 -14.56
N GLY A 290 20.34 5.12 -14.14
CA GLY A 290 21.28 5.57 -13.10
C GLY A 290 20.66 5.70 -11.71
N TYR A 291 19.58 4.98 -11.42
CA TYR A 291 18.84 5.05 -10.16
C TYR A 291 19.25 3.99 -9.12
N LEU A 292 20.22 3.14 -9.42
CA LEU A 292 20.76 2.23 -8.42
C LEU A 292 21.54 3.04 -7.37
N THR A 293 21.02 3.05 -6.15
CA THR A 293 21.64 3.80 -5.04
C THR A 293 22.62 2.92 -4.26
N PRO A 294 23.59 3.51 -3.55
CA PRO A 294 24.49 2.77 -2.65
C PRO A 294 23.77 2.00 -1.53
N ALA A 295 22.57 2.44 -1.15
CA ALA A 295 21.73 1.75 -0.15
C ALA A 295 21.26 0.36 -0.62
N HIS A 296 21.30 0.13 -1.93
CA HIS A 296 20.98 -1.16 -2.55
C HIS A 296 22.10 -1.54 -3.54
N PRO A 297 23.33 -1.72 -3.03
CA PRO A 297 24.44 -2.07 -3.91
C PRO A 297 24.13 -3.37 -4.66
N PRO A 298 24.71 -3.57 -5.86
CA PRO A 298 24.65 -4.87 -6.50
C PRO A 298 25.19 -5.91 -5.52
N LEU A 299 24.61 -7.11 -5.55
CA LEU A 299 25.16 -8.23 -4.78
C LEU A 299 26.63 -8.34 -5.11
N ARG A 300 27.48 -8.40 -4.10
CA ARG A 300 28.90 -8.69 -4.32
C ARG A 300 29.00 -10.08 -4.96
N PRO A 301 29.83 -10.24 -5.96
CA PRO A 301 30.05 -11.56 -6.58
C PRO A 301 30.52 -12.56 -5.55
#